data_846f79a0c5553cc04a33e3e3c8df9eee
#
_entry.id   846f79a0c5553cc04a33e3e3c8df9eee
#
_cell.length_a   1.000
_cell.length_b   1.000
_cell.length_c   1.000
_cell.angle_alpha   90.00
_cell.angle_beta   90.00
_cell.angle_gamma   90.00
#
_symmetry.space_group_name_H-M   'P 1'
#
loop_
_entity.id
_entity.type
_entity.pdbx_description
1 polymer ?
#
loop_
_entity_poly.entity_id
_entity_poly.type
_entity_poly.pdbx_seq_one_letter_code
_entity_poly.pdbx_strand_id
1 'polypeptide(L)'
;MKELALKYGCNPNQKPSRIYMDDDRDLPIEVLSGRPGYINFLDAFNGWQLVRELKAATGLPAATSFKHVSPAGAAVGLPLDETLRKIYWVDDMGELSPLACAYARARGADRMSSFGDFIALSDVCDKDTASLIKREVSDGVIAPGFTDEALEILKAKKKGNYCVIKIDENYRPAPLEHKQVFGITFEQGRQELPIDDELLSNVVTENKEIPEAAKRDLKIALITLKYTPSNSVCFVKDGQAIGVGAGQQSRVHCTRLAGQKADNWFLRQCPKVLDLQFVDGIRRADRDNAIDVYIGEEYMDVLADGAWEKIFKVKPEVFTREEKRAWLDQMKGVTLGSDAFFPFSDNIERAHKSGVEYIAEPGGSVRDDAVIECCNKYNMAMAFTGIRLFHH
;
A
#
# COMPACT_ATOMS: atom_id res chain seq x y z
N MET A 1 27.57 -11.97 -7.74
CA MET A 1 27.39 -13.00 -6.65
C MET A 1 26.27 -13.93 -7.08
N LYS A 2 26.57 -15.23 -7.25
CA LYS A 2 25.61 -16.23 -7.79
C LYS A 2 24.53 -16.68 -6.81
N GLU A 3 24.85 -16.67 -5.53
CA GLU A 3 23.91 -17.04 -4.47
C GLU A 3 24.19 -16.25 -3.18
N LEU A 4 23.19 -16.17 -2.34
CA LEU A 4 23.30 -15.61 -0.98
C LEU A 4 22.66 -16.57 0.00
N ALA A 5 23.48 -17.09 0.92
CA ALA A 5 22.99 -17.92 2.03
C ALA A 5 22.22 -17.07 3.04
N LEU A 6 21.08 -17.55 3.47
CA LEU A 6 20.21 -16.89 4.45
C LEU A 6 20.27 -17.63 5.79
N LYS A 7 19.96 -16.91 6.87
CA LYS A 7 19.97 -17.47 8.21
C LYS A 7 18.97 -18.64 8.38
N TYR A 8 17.80 -18.51 7.77
CA TYR A 8 16.71 -19.51 7.69
C TYR A 8 15.68 -19.04 6.63
N GLY A 9 14.75 -19.88 6.29
CA GLY A 9 13.64 -19.58 5.38
C GLY A 9 12.55 -18.71 6.03
N CYS A 10 11.27 -19.03 5.81
CA CYS A 10 10.18 -18.31 6.46
C CYS A 10 10.22 -18.44 7.99
N ASN A 11 10.69 -19.57 8.51
CA ASN A 11 10.75 -19.86 9.94
C ASN A 11 12.15 -20.32 10.36
N PRO A 12 12.55 -20.11 11.63
CA PRO A 12 13.90 -20.42 12.11
C PRO A 12 14.33 -21.90 11.96
N ASN A 13 13.38 -22.82 11.91
CA ASN A 13 13.62 -24.25 11.70
C ASN A 13 13.78 -24.65 10.22
N GLN A 14 13.44 -23.75 9.28
CA GLN A 14 13.55 -24.02 7.84
C GLN A 14 14.97 -23.72 7.35
N LYS A 15 15.86 -24.68 7.49
CA LYS A 15 17.27 -24.65 7.10
C LYS A 15 17.65 -25.88 6.29
N PRO A 16 18.58 -25.74 5.30
CA PRO A 16 19.27 -24.52 4.87
C PRO A 16 18.34 -23.56 4.12
N SER A 17 18.79 -22.32 3.92
CA SER A 17 18.06 -21.31 3.16
C SER A 17 19.04 -20.45 2.34
N ARG A 18 18.66 -20.14 1.10
CA ARG A 18 19.43 -19.27 0.19
C ARG A 18 18.53 -18.65 -0.87
N ILE A 19 19.03 -17.59 -1.50
CA ILE A 19 18.53 -17.10 -2.79
C ILE A 19 19.60 -17.26 -3.85
N TYR A 20 19.21 -17.60 -5.08
CA TYR A 20 20.11 -17.82 -6.21
C TYR A 20 19.35 -17.67 -7.53
N MET A 21 20.09 -17.61 -8.64
CA MET A 21 19.53 -17.59 -10.00
C MET A 21 19.60 -19.00 -10.60
N ASP A 22 18.50 -19.50 -11.16
CA ASP A 22 18.43 -20.85 -11.76
C ASP A 22 19.31 -21.00 -13.01
N ASP A 23 19.65 -19.87 -13.67
CA ASP A 23 20.42 -19.83 -14.91
C ASP A 23 21.91 -19.50 -14.71
N ASP A 24 22.42 -19.68 -13.51
CA ASP A 24 23.82 -19.42 -13.13
C ASP A 24 24.32 -17.99 -13.29
N ARG A 25 23.42 -17.02 -13.58
CA ARG A 25 23.77 -15.59 -13.56
C ARG A 25 24.02 -15.10 -12.15
N ASP A 26 24.65 -13.96 -12.02
CA ASP A 26 24.74 -13.26 -10.75
C ASP A 26 23.37 -12.71 -10.32
N LEU A 27 23.15 -12.67 -9.02
CA LEU A 27 21.97 -12.01 -8.44
C LEU A 27 21.95 -10.55 -8.89
N PRO A 28 20.80 -10.02 -9.37
CA PRO A 28 20.68 -8.63 -9.83
C PRO A 28 20.61 -7.62 -8.68
N ILE A 29 21.22 -7.92 -7.55
CA ILE A 29 21.18 -7.10 -6.33
C ILE A 29 22.55 -7.01 -5.67
N GLU A 30 22.72 -5.95 -4.89
CA GLU A 30 23.82 -5.76 -3.95
C GLU A 30 23.25 -5.39 -2.58
N VAL A 31 23.62 -6.13 -1.54
CA VAL A 31 23.26 -5.80 -0.15
C VAL A 31 24.30 -4.82 0.39
N LEU A 32 23.91 -3.55 0.52
CA LEU A 32 24.79 -2.46 0.96
C LEU A 32 24.90 -2.35 2.47
N SER A 33 23.91 -2.85 3.21
CA SER A 33 23.86 -2.84 4.67
C SER A 33 22.87 -3.89 5.19
N GLY A 34 23.10 -4.35 6.41
CA GLY A 34 22.23 -5.29 7.09
C GLY A 34 22.36 -6.74 6.58
N ARG A 35 21.44 -7.57 7.03
CA ARG A 35 21.33 -8.99 6.62
C ARG A 35 19.86 -9.33 6.36
N PRO A 36 19.34 -9.02 5.17
CA PRO A 36 17.95 -9.30 4.83
C PRO A 36 17.67 -10.81 4.95
N GLY A 37 16.53 -11.15 5.53
CA GLY A 37 16.05 -12.52 5.62
C GLY A 37 15.18 -12.91 4.41
N TYR A 38 14.71 -14.13 4.43
CA TYR A 38 13.89 -14.73 3.37
C TYR A 38 12.64 -13.87 3.05
N ILE A 39 11.86 -13.51 4.07
CA ILE A 39 10.64 -12.70 3.89
C ILE A 39 11.00 -11.28 3.44
N ASN A 40 12.10 -10.70 3.94
CA ASN A 40 12.55 -9.38 3.49
C ASN A 40 12.82 -9.34 1.97
N PHE A 41 13.43 -10.39 1.42
CA PHE A 41 13.66 -10.47 -0.03
C PHE A 41 12.36 -10.67 -0.81
N LEU A 42 11.40 -11.44 -0.29
CA LEU A 42 10.08 -11.54 -0.93
C LEU A 42 9.38 -10.18 -0.98
N ASP A 43 9.40 -9.44 0.12
CA ASP A 43 8.85 -8.07 0.17
C ASP A 43 9.59 -7.13 -0.78
N ALA A 44 10.93 -7.17 -0.76
CA ALA A 44 11.77 -6.33 -1.61
C ALA A 44 11.49 -6.54 -3.10
N PHE A 45 11.44 -7.79 -3.56
CA PHE A 45 11.29 -8.07 -4.99
C PHE A 45 9.86 -7.85 -5.49
N ASN A 46 8.84 -8.13 -4.68
CA ASN A 46 7.46 -7.79 -5.04
C ASN A 46 7.26 -6.26 -5.03
N GLY A 47 7.78 -5.58 -4.02
CA GLY A 47 7.73 -4.12 -3.93
C GLY A 47 8.46 -3.43 -5.09
N TRP A 48 9.63 -3.93 -5.48
CA TRP A 48 10.37 -3.40 -6.63
C TRP A 48 9.59 -3.50 -7.95
N GLN A 49 9.00 -4.65 -8.22
CA GLN A 49 8.17 -4.82 -9.41
C GLN A 49 7.00 -3.83 -9.43
N LEU A 50 6.32 -3.67 -8.30
CA LEU A 50 5.19 -2.76 -8.16
C LEU A 50 5.59 -1.31 -8.44
N VAL A 51 6.64 -0.79 -7.79
CA VAL A 51 7.03 0.63 -7.97
C VAL A 51 7.58 0.92 -9.36
N ARG A 52 8.24 -0.05 -9.98
CA ARG A 52 8.70 0.06 -11.37
C ARG A 52 7.53 0.22 -12.33
N GLU A 53 6.46 -0.57 -12.16
CA GLU A 53 5.25 -0.47 -12.98
C GLU A 53 4.49 0.84 -12.71
N LEU A 54 4.38 1.27 -11.45
CA LEU A 54 3.74 2.55 -11.11
C LEU A 54 4.46 3.73 -11.80
N LYS A 55 5.79 3.75 -11.76
CA LYS A 55 6.56 4.78 -12.46
C LYS A 55 6.34 4.74 -13.96
N ALA A 56 6.37 3.55 -14.56
CA ALA A 56 6.13 3.39 -16.00
C ALA A 56 4.73 3.86 -16.42
N ALA A 57 3.71 3.56 -15.62
CA ALA A 57 2.30 3.89 -15.92
C ALA A 57 1.97 5.36 -15.67
N THR A 58 2.64 6.04 -14.74
CA THR A 58 2.27 7.40 -14.30
C THR A 58 3.31 8.47 -14.65
N GLY A 59 4.55 8.07 -14.95
CA GLY A 59 5.68 9.00 -15.16
C GLY A 59 6.19 9.65 -13.87
N LEU A 60 5.66 9.28 -12.70
CA LEU A 60 5.99 9.86 -11.40
C LEU A 60 6.85 8.90 -10.57
N PRO A 61 7.75 9.43 -9.71
CA PRO A 61 8.40 8.60 -8.70
C PRO A 61 7.38 7.87 -7.85
N ALA A 62 7.66 6.61 -7.51
CA ALA A 62 6.75 5.76 -6.77
C ALA A 62 7.44 5.08 -5.59
N ALA A 63 6.66 4.79 -4.57
CA ALA A 63 7.09 4.04 -3.40
C ALA A 63 6.00 3.07 -2.92
N THR A 64 6.41 2.01 -2.25
CA THR A 64 5.50 1.10 -1.57
C THR A 64 6.03 0.70 -0.20
N SER A 65 5.10 0.41 0.70
CA SER A 65 5.33 -0.18 2.01
C SER A 65 4.81 -1.61 1.97
N PHE A 66 5.71 -2.58 2.08
CA PHE A 66 5.38 -4.00 2.04
C PHE A 66 5.51 -4.64 3.41
N LYS A 67 4.61 -5.56 3.71
CA LYS A 67 4.69 -6.39 4.91
C LYS A 67 3.98 -7.73 4.67
N HIS A 68 4.63 -8.84 5.08
CA HIS A 68 4.10 -10.18 4.86
C HIS A 68 3.72 -10.47 3.40
N VAL A 69 4.61 -10.05 2.49
CA VAL A 69 4.49 -10.26 1.04
C VAL A 69 3.22 -9.60 0.45
N SER A 70 2.80 -8.50 1.04
CA SER A 70 1.61 -7.75 0.63
C SER A 70 1.85 -6.24 0.78
N PRO A 71 1.37 -5.40 -0.15
CA PRO A 71 1.46 -3.96 0.01
C PRO A 71 0.50 -3.50 1.12
N ALA A 72 1.03 -2.84 2.15
CA ALA A 72 0.24 -2.06 3.10
C ALA A 72 -0.20 -0.73 2.46
N GLY A 73 0.63 -0.20 1.55
CA GLY A 73 0.36 0.98 0.76
C GLY A 73 1.28 1.11 -0.44
N ALA A 74 0.83 1.84 -1.43
CA ALA A 74 1.57 2.18 -2.64
C ALA A 74 1.14 3.57 -3.11
N ALA A 75 2.08 4.38 -3.61
CA ALA A 75 1.79 5.76 -4.00
C ALA A 75 2.79 6.32 -5.00
N VAL A 76 2.38 7.39 -5.66
CA VAL A 76 3.23 8.22 -6.52
C VAL A 76 3.53 9.58 -5.88
N GLY A 77 4.58 10.23 -6.33
CA GLY A 77 5.15 11.44 -5.73
C GLY A 77 4.37 12.71 -6.02
N LEU A 78 3.13 12.80 -5.56
CA LEU A 78 2.37 14.06 -5.57
C LEU A 78 2.64 14.86 -4.28
N PRO A 79 2.61 16.21 -4.35
CA PRO A 79 2.80 17.05 -3.18
C PRO A 79 1.82 16.72 -2.05
N LEU A 80 2.24 16.91 -0.81
CA LEU A 80 1.42 16.74 0.38
C LEU A 80 0.83 18.10 0.80
N ASP A 81 -0.47 18.13 1.03
CA ASP A 81 -1.11 19.27 1.70
C ASP A 81 -0.79 19.29 3.21
N GLU A 82 -1.22 20.35 3.88
CA GLU A 82 -0.92 20.55 5.29
C GLU A 82 -1.52 19.46 6.20
N THR A 83 -2.72 18.98 5.87
CA THR A 83 -3.40 17.90 6.61
C THR A 83 -2.68 16.58 6.46
N LEU A 84 -2.33 16.21 5.23
CA LEU A 84 -1.57 14.99 4.97
C LEU A 84 -0.19 15.03 5.63
N ARG A 85 0.49 16.18 5.63
CA ARG A 85 1.77 16.34 6.33
C ARG A 85 1.62 16.07 7.83
N LYS A 86 0.54 16.53 8.46
CA LYS A 86 0.26 16.27 9.88
C LYS A 86 0.00 14.80 10.16
N ILE A 87 -0.89 14.15 9.42
CA ILE A 87 -1.23 12.74 9.67
C ILE A 87 -0.12 11.77 9.29
N TYR A 88 0.85 12.18 8.46
CA TYR A 88 2.02 11.39 8.08
C TYR A 88 3.25 11.72 8.93
N TRP A 89 3.12 12.62 9.92
CA TRP A 89 4.19 13.03 10.83
C TRP A 89 5.42 13.61 10.09
N VAL A 90 5.18 14.41 9.06
CA VAL A 90 6.21 15.08 8.25
C VAL A 90 6.02 16.60 8.18
N ASP A 91 5.16 17.16 9.02
CA ASP A 91 4.87 18.59 9.10
C ASP A 91 6.08 19.41 9.59
N ASP A 92 7.03 18.77 10.28
CA ASP A 92 8.29 19.35 10.77
C ASP A 92 9.48 19.17 9.81
N MET A 93 9.26 18.56 8.63
CA MET A 93 10.34 18.22 7.67
C MET A 93 10.35 19.21 6.52
N GLY A 94 10.45 20.39 6.49
CA GLY A 94 10.59 21.28 5.34
C GLY A 94 9.96 20.78 4.02
N GLU A 95 10.47 21.21 2.90
CA GLU A 95 10.06 20.72 1.58
C GLU A 95 10.58 19.27 1.37
N LEU A 96 9.72 18.41 0.87
CA LEU A 96 10.06 17.01 0.59
C LEU A 96 10.20 16.78 -0.92
N SER A 97 11.19 15.97 -1.31
CA SER A 97 11.32 15.52 -2.69
C SER A 97 10.09 14.73 -3.15
N PRO A 98 9.81 14.64 -4.46
CA PRO A 98 8.70 13.81 -4.97
C PRO A 98 8.77 12.34 -4.49
N LEU A 99 9.97 11.77 -4.42
CA LEU A 99 10.16 10.40 -3.93
C LEU A 99 9.82 10.28 -2.43
N ALA A 100 10.23 11.26 -1.61
CA ALA A 100 9.87 11.31 -0.20
C ALA A 100 8.36 11.48 -0.02
N CYS A 101 7.69 12.30 -0.84
CA CYS A 101 6.23 12.40 -0.86
C CYS A 101 5.57 11.07 -1.21
N ALA A 102 6.09 10.33 -2.18
CA ALA A 102 5.59 9.01 -2.55
C ALA A 102 5.66 8.04 -1.35
N TYR A 103 6.78 7.99 -0.65
CA TYR A 103 6.91 7.12 0.53
C TYR A 103 6.06 7.58 1.71
N ALA A 104 5.98 8.87 1.98
CA ALA A 104 5.10 9.40 3.02
C ALA A 104 3.64 8.99 2.78
N ARG A 105 3.17 9.03 1.53
CA ARG A 105 1.84 8.59 1.12
C ARG A 105 1.67 7.07 1.23
N ALA A 106 2.62 6.30 0.71
CA ALA A 106 2.56 4.84 0.71
C ALA A 106 2.51 4.27 2.13
N ARG A 107 3.35 4.79 3.03
CA ARG A 107 3.35 4.40 4.44
C ARG A 107 2.18 4.98 5.21
N GLY A 108 1.84 6.23 4.92
CA GLY A 108 0.90 7.02 5.69
C GLY A 108 -0.55 6.56 5.56
N ALA A 109 -0.89 5.88 4.48
CA ALA A 109 -2.25 5.39 4.24
C ALA A 109 -2.68 4.35 5.28
N ASP A 110 -1.78 3.47 5.69
CA ASP A 110 -2.02 2.46 6.73
C ASP A 110 -0.79 2.36 7.64
N ARG A 111 -0.69 3.29 8.58
CA ARG A 111 0.47 3.39 9.47
C ARG A 111 0.59 2.19 10.41
N MET A 112 -0.53 1.54 10.74
CA MET A 112 -0.53 0.35 11.60
C MET A 112 0.10 -0.85 10.88
N SER A 113 -0.33 -1.13 9.65
CA SER A 113 0.21 -2.23 8.85
C SER A 113 1.64 -1.95 8.37
N SER A 114 2.03 -0.69 8.22
CA SER A 114 3.37 -0.29 7.78
C SER A 114 4.44 -0.31 8.88
N PHE A 115 4.07 -0.57 10.12
CA PHE A 115 5.03 -0.71 11.20
C PHE A 115 5.92 -1.94 10.99
N GLY A 116 7.22 -1.73 10.80
CA GLY A 116 8.17 -2.79 10.46
C GLY A 116 8.11 -3.23 8.99
N ASP A 117 7.79 -2.30 8.09
CA ASP A 117 7.69 -2.54 6.64
C ASP A 117 9.03 -2.83 5.97
N PHE A 118 8.97 -3.33 4.73
CA PHE A 118 10.04 -3.28 3.76
C PHE A 118 9.65 -2.32 2.64
N ILE A 119 10.52 -1.36 2.35
CA ILE A 119 10.25 -0.25 1.45
C ILE A 119 10.80 -0.56 0.06
N ALA A 120 10.05 -0.26 -0.99
CA ALA A 120 10.59 -0.20 -2.35
C ALA A 120 10.43 1.22 -2.93
N LEU A 121 11.46 1.67 -3.63
CA LEU A 121 11.53 3.00 -4.26
C LEU A 121 11.84 2.82 -5.75
N SER A 122 11.11 3.53 -6.61
CA SER A 122 11.31 3.46 -8.06
C SER A 122 12.55 4.18 -8.58
N ASP A 123 13.08 5.10 -7.78
CA ASP A 123 14.18 5.98 -8.13
C ASP A 123 15.31 5.91 -7.11
N VAL A 124 16.45 6.53 -7.43
CA VAL A 124 17.56 6.66 -6.50
C VAL A 124 17.08 7.33 -5.22
N CYS A 125 17.29 6.66 -4.09
CA CYS A 125 16.94 7.17 -2.79
C CYS A 125 17.76 8.42 -2.46
N ASP A 126 17.06 9.54 -2.29
CA ASP A 126 17.65 10.83 -1.94
C ASP A 126 17.70 11.04 -0.41
N LYS A 127 18.34 12.14 0.00
CA LYS A 127 18.49 12.53 1.41
C LYS A 127 17.14 12.70 2.12
N ASP A 128 16.16 13.33 1.46
CA ASP A 128 14.86 13.60 2.07
C ASP A 128 14.13 12.29 2.37
N THR A 129 14.12 11.37 1.40
CA THR A 129 13.54 10.05 1.54
C THR A 129 14.23 9.24 2.65
N ALA A 130 15.57 9.24 2.67
CA ALA A 130 16.33 8.56 3.72
C ALA A 130 16.07 9.15 5.11
N SER A 131 15.94 10.47 5.21
CA SER A 131 15.62 11.18 6.44
C SER A 131 14.24 10.82 6.97
N LEU A 132 13.26 10.65 6.08
CA LEU A 132 11.94 10.15 6.43
C LEU A 132 12.01 8.69 6.91
N ILE A 133 12.67 7.81 6.18
CA ILE A 133 12.87 6.40 6.55
C ILE A 133 13.55 6.28 7.92
N LYS A 134 14.53 7.11 8.22
CA LYS A 134 15.25 7.12 9.50
C LYS A 134 14.29 7.26 10.68
N ARG A 135 13.23 8.03 10.53
CA ARG A 135 12.25 8.36 11.60
C ARG A 135 11.27 7.23 11.89
N GLU A 136 11.12 6.29 10.98
CA GLU A 136 10.07 5.26 11.02
C GLU A 136 10.64 3.89 11.43
N VAL A 137 9.78 3.04 12.00
CA VAL A 137 10.11 1.65 12.26
C VAL A 137 9.94 0.86 10.96
N SER A 138 11.06 0.43 10.39
CA SER A 138 11.14 -0.24 9.09
C SER A 138 12.24 -1.30 9.14
N ASP A 139 12.14 -2.36 8.33
CA ASP A 139 13.12 -3.43 8.28
C ASP A 139 14.18 -3.22 7.20
N GLY A 140 13.81 -2.59 6.11
CA GLY A 140 14.75 -2.34 5.03
C GLY A 140 14.15 -1.59 3.86
N VAL A 141 15.01 -1.31 2.87
CA VAL A 141 14.65 -0.60 1.65
C VAL A 141 15.38 -1.18 0.45
N ILE A 142 14.69 -1.28 -0.69
CA ILE A 142 15.24 -1.60 -2.00
C ILE A 142 15.04 -0.41 -2.94
N ALA A 143 16.09 -0.05 -3.68
CA ALA A 143 16.07 1.02 -4.67
C ALA A 143 17.12 0.75 -5.76
N PRO A 144 17.01 1.40 -6.95
CA PRO A 144 18.02 1.27 -8.01
C PRO A 144 19.38 1.91 -7.64
N GLY A 145 19.39 2.77 -6.63
CA GLY A 145 20.59 3.42 -6.11
C GLY A 145 20.28 4.27 -4.88
N PHE A 146 21.33 4.83 -4.32
CA PHE A 146 21.27 5.68 -3.14
C PHE A 146 22.30 6.81 -3.32
N THR A 147 21.93 8.04 -3.00
CA THR A 147 22.93 9.11 -2.88
C THR A 147 23.85 8.81 -1.69
N ASP A 148 25.07 9.36 -1.70
CA ASP A 148 26.03 9.13 -0.61
C ASP A 148 25.43 9.55 0.74
N GLU A 149 24.78 10.71 0.80
CA GLU A 149 24.10 11.20 2.01
C GLU A 149 22.97 10.26 2.48
N ALA A 150 22.14 9.78 1.54
CA ALA A 150 21.06 8.84 1.86
C ALA A 150 21.62 7.52 2.42
N LEU A 151 22.67 7.01 1.79
CA LEU A 151 23.31 5.77 2.21
C LEU A 151 23.92 5.87 3.61
N GLU A 152 24.58 6.99 3.94
CA GLU A 152 25.10 7.24 5.29
C GLU A 152 23.98 7.25 6.33
N ILE A 153 22.87 7.95 6.05
CA ILE A 153 21.71 8.01 6.96
C ILE A 153 21.14 6.61 7.21
N LEU A 154 20.96 5.82 6.15
CA LEU A 154 20.35 4.49 6.23
C LEU A 154 21.28 3.48 6.92
N LYS A 155 22.59 3.51 6.62
CA LYS A 155 23.58 2.65 7.27
C LYS A 155 23.68 2.88 8.78
N ALA A 156 23.47 4.10 9.24
CA ALA A 156 23.48 4.43 10.68
C ALA A 156 22.24 3.91 11.43
N LYS A 157 21.14 3.60 10.71
CA LYS A 157 19.90 3.10 11.31
C LYS A 157 20.09 1.69 11.88
N LYS A 158 19.35 1.36 12.95
CA LYS A 158 19.44 0.05 13.67
C LYS A 158 20.88 -0.33 14.05
N LYS A 159 21.70 0.65 14.43
CA LYS A 159 23.10 0.44 14.81
C LYS A 159 23.91 -0.29 13.72
N GLY A 160 23.65 0.04 12.45
CA GLY A 160 24.34 -0.54 11.30
C GLY A 160 23.71 -1.84 10.76
N ASN A 161 22.56 -2.24 11.26
CA ASN A 161 21.87 -3.49 10.84
C ASN A 161 20.62 -3.25 9.98
N TYR A 162 20.34 -2.02 9.59
CA TYR A 162 19.22 -1.74 8.69
C TYR A 162 19.49 -2.33 7.30
N CYS A 163 18.50 -3.01 6.72
CA CYS A 163 18.67 -3.66 5.43
C CYS A 163 18.58 -2.64 4.28
N VAL A 164 19.64 -2.53 3.49
CA VAL A 164 19.70 -1.65 2.31
C VAL A 164 20.11 -2.50 1.11
N ILE A 165 19.22 -2.59 0.12
CA ILE A 165 19.41 -3.39 -1.09
C ILE A 165 19.41 -2.48 -2.31
N LYS A 166 20.47 -2.56 -3.11
CA LYS A 166 20.53 -1.97 -4.45
C LYS A 166 20.11 -3.03 -5.46
N ILE A 167 19.21 -2.68 -6.38
CA ILE A 167 18.74 -3.54 -7.48
C ILE A 167 19.28 -3.00 -8.82
N ASP A 168 19.63 -3.89 -9.73
CA ASP A 168 19.88 -3.51 -11.12
C ASP A 168 18.55 -3.19 -11.82
N GLU A 169 18.32 -1.92 -12.11
CA GLU A 169 17.08 -1.44 -12.75
C GLU A 169 16.88 -1.99 -14.16
N ASN A 170 17.96 -2.42 -14.81
CA ASN A 170 17.92 -2.98 -16.17
C ASN A 170 17.66 -4.47 -16.21
N TYR A 171 17.72 -5.14 -15.04
CA TYR A 171 17.43 -6.56 -14.97
C TYR A 171 15.99 -6.85 -15.39
N ARG A 172 15.84 -7.89 -16.21
CA ARG A 172 14.54 -8.45 -16.61
C ARG A 172 14.56 -9.95 -16.34
N PRO A 173 13.59 -10.46 -15.57
CA PRO A 173 13.46 -11.88 -15.32
C PRO A 173 13.11 -12.65 -16.59
N ALA A 174 13.26 -13.98 -16.54
CA ALA A 174 12.81 -14.85 -17.62
C ALA A 174 11.30 -14.73 -17.87
N PRO A 175 10.81 -15.01 -19.11
CA PRO A 175 9.38 -14.90 -19.42
C PRO A 175 8.50 -15.90 -18.65
N LEU A 176 9.08 -17.02 -18.20
CA LEU A 176 8.40 -18.02 -17.41
C LEU A 176 8.80 -17.90 -15.96
N GLU A 177 7.85 -18.12 -15.08
CA GLU A 177 8.08 -18.19 -13.63
C GLU A 177 7.64 -19.54 -13.08
N HIS A 178 8.32 -19.97 -12.03
CA HIS A 178 8.12 -21.26 -11.40
C HIS A 178 7.73 -21.12 -9.93
N LYS A 179 6.84 -22.00 -9.48
CA LYS A 179 6.48 -22.16 -8.08
C LYS A 179 6.45 -23.63 -7.73
N GLN A 180 6.98 -24.01 -6.57
CA GLN A 180 6.93 -25.38 -6.10
C GLN A 180 5.95 -25.52 -4.92
N VAL A 181 5.08 -26.52 -5.02
CA VAL A 181 4.16 -26.93 -3.95
C VAL A 181 4.21 -28.45 -3.85
N PHE A 182 4.54 -28.96 -2.67
CA PHE A 182 4.67 -30.41 -2.43
C PHE A 182 5.66 -31.11 -3.41
N GLY A 183 6.74 -30.41 -3.80
CA GLY A 183 7.73 -30.92 -4.76
C GLY A 183 7.28 -30.91 -6.23
N ILE A 184 6.06 -30.50 -6.50
CA ILE A 184 5.54 -30.34 -7.87
C ILE A 184 5.82 -28.90 -8.31
N THR A 185 6.44 -28.74 -9.48
CA THR A 185 6.72 -27.44 -10.07
C THR A 185 5.56 -27.00 -10.96
N PHE A 186 5.06 -25.82 -10.67
CA PHE A 186 4.12 -25.07 -11.51
C PHE A 186 4.90 -24.08 -12.34
N GLU A 187 4.60 -24.02 -13.63
CA GLU A 187 5.19 -23.09 -14.59
C GLU A 187 4.10 -22.27 -15.26
N GLN A 188 4.32 -20.96 -15.36
CA GLN A 188 3.42 -20.04 -16.06
C GLN A 188 4.19 -18.89 -16.68
N GLY A 189 3.57 -18.22 -17.67
CA GLY A 189 4.03 -16.94 -18.15
C GLY A 189 3.92 -15.87 -17.07
N ARG A 190 4.89 -14.94 -17.00
CA ARG A 190 4.83 -13.81 -16.07
C ARG A 190 3.67 -12.89 -16.44
N GLN A 191 3.06 -12.26 -15.42
CA GLN A 191 2.03 -11.24 -15.61
C GLN A 191 2.69 -9.91 -16.01
N GLU A 192 2.95 -9.76 -17.31
CA GLU A 192 3.61 -8.57 -17.89
C GLU A 192 2.66 -7.63 -18.62
N LEU A 193 1.34 -7.92 -18.59
CA LEU A 193 0.37 -7.05 -19.23
C LEU A 193 0.44 -5.64 -18.65
N PRO A 194 0.67 -4.61 -19.49
CA PRO A 194 0.71 -3.24 -19.01
C PRO A 194 -0.68 -2.77 -18.58
N ILE A 195 -0.72 -2.01 -17.50
CA ILE A 195 -1.93 -1.35 -17.03
C ILE A 195 -1.93 0.07 -17.59
N ASP A 196 -2.69 0.30 -18.63
CA ASP A 196 -2.76 1.58 -19.35
C ASP A 196 -4.21 2.08 -19.51
N ASP A 197 -4.38 3.17 -20.23
CA ASP A 197 -5.69 3.79 -20.43
C ASP A 197 -6.62 2.96 -21.34
N GLU A 198 -6.07 2.09 -22.18
CA GLU A 198 -6.88 1.21 -23.05
C GLU A 198 -7.70 0.23 -22.21
N LEU A 199 -7.12 -0.29 -21.12
CA LEU A 199 -7.84 -1.15 -20.17
C LEU A 199 -9.03 -0.48 -19.51
N LEU A 200 -9.05 0.85 -19.43
CA LEU A 200 -10.12 1.65 -18.82
C LEU A 200 -11.13 2.18 -19.85
N SER A 201 -10.99 1.83 -21.11
CA SER A 201 -11.82 2.36 -22.21
C SER A 201 -13.24 1.80 -22.26
N ASN A 202 -13.46 0.58 -21.76
CA ASN A 202 -14.77 -0.07 -21.79
C ASN A 202 -15.60 0.32 -20.55
N VAL A 203 -16.12 1.54 -20.53
CA VAL A 203 -16.99 2.03 -19.45
C VAL A 203 -18.41 1.53 -19.67
N VAL A 204 -18.91 0.69 -18.75
CA VAL A 204 -20.17 -0.05 -18.88
C VAL A 204 -21.37 0.62 -18.21
N THR A 205 -21.15 1.59 -17.35
CA THR A 205 -22.16 2.36 -16.61
C THR A 205 -22.77 3.48 -17.47
N GLU A 206 -23.88 4.09 -17.02
CA GLU A 206 -24.51 5.26 -17.66
C GLU A 206 -23.57 6.47 -17.67
N ASN A 207 -22.96 6.77 -16.51
CA ASN A 207 -21.87 7.76 -16.44
C ASN A 207 -20.64 7.19 -17.14
N LYS A 208 -20.20 7.85 -18.21
CA LYS A 208 -19.04 7.43 -19.04
C LYS A 208 -17.76 8.18 -18.71
N GLU A 209 -17.81 9.17 -17.83
CA GLU A 209 -16.70 10.06 -17.60
C GLU A 209 -15.79 9.53 -16.50
N ILE A 210 -14.54 9.24 -16.85
CA ILE A 210 -13.45 8.97 -15.91
C ILE A 210 -12.38 10.05 -16.14
N PRO A 211 -12.26 11.03 -15.24
CA PRO A 211 -11.26 12.09 -15.35
C PRO A 211 -9.83 11.53 -15.32
N GLU A 212 -8.86 12.25 -15.88
CA GLU A 212 -7.45 11.83 -15.94
C GLU A 212 -6.85 11.50 -14.56
N ALA A 213 -7.20 12.26 -13.52
CA ALA A 213 -6.78 11.97 -12.15
C ALA A 213 -7.34 10.62 -11.66
N ALA A 214 -8.60 10.31 -11.99
CA ALA A 214 -9.22 9.03 -11.65
C ALA A 214 -8.63 7.87 -12.48
N LYS A 215 -8.31 8.06 -13.76
CA LYS A 215 -7.60 7.05 -14.57
C LYS A 215 -6.24 6.73 -13.99
N ARG A 216 -5.47 7.77 -13.60
CA ARG A 216 -4.20 7.58 -12.89
C ARG A 216 -4.41 6.73 -11.63
N ASP A 217 -5.39 7.06 -10.81
CA ASP A 217 -5.66 6.38 -9.55
C ASP A 217 -6.17 4.94 -9.77
N LEU A 218 -6.97 4.68 -10.80
CA LEU A 218 -7.37 3.33 -11.18
C LEU A 218 -6.17 2.49 -11.65
N LYS A 219 -5.23 3.08 -12.41
CA LYS A 219 -3.99 2.39 -12.77
C LYS A 219 -3.17 2.03 -11.53
N ILE A 220 -3.06 2.93 -10.56
CA ILE A 220 -2.38 2.65 -9.28
C ILE A 220 -3.07 1.50 -8.56
N ALA A 221 -4.40 1.49 -8.49
CA ALA A 221 -5.17 0.41 -7.87
C ALA A 221 -4.86 -0.94 -8.53
N LEU A 222 -5.00 -1.03 -9.85
CA LEU A 222 -4.80 -2.28 -10.59
C LEU A 222 -3.36 -2.79 -10.51
N ILE A 223 -2.37 -1.91 -10.63
CA ILE A 223 -0.94 -2.30 -10.49
C ILE A 223 -0.67 -2.79 -9.07
N THR A 224 -1.21 -2.14 -8.04
CA THR A 224 -1.09 -2.60 -6.65
C THR A 224 -1.64 -4.02 -6.49
N LEU A 225 -2.77 -4.32 -7.12
CA LEU A 225 -3.42 -5.63 -7.05
C LEU A 225 -2.63 -6.74 -7.75
N LYS A 226 -1.83 -6.43 -8.77
CA LYS A 226 -0.93 -7.42 -9.41
C LYS A 226 0.05 -8.06 -8.42
N TYR A 227 0.36 -7.38 -7.32
CA TYR A 227 1.31 -7.80 -6.28
C TYR A 227 0.66 -8.00 -4.91
N THR A 228 -0.66 -8.16 -4.89
CA THR A 228 -1.45 -8.36 -3.67
C THR A 228 -2.09 -9.75 -3.69
N PRO A 229 -1.88 -10.59 -2.66
CA PRO A 229 -2.51 -11.90 -2.58
C PRO A 229 -4.03 -11.84 -2.70
N SER A 230 -4.59 -12.68 -3.57
CA SER A 230 -6.04 -12.70 -3.87
C SER A 230 -6.85 -13.40 -2.77
N ASN A 231 -8.16 -13.08 -2.63
CA ASN A 231 -8.85 -11.97 -3.29
C ASN A 231 -8.30 -10.64 -2.79
N SER A 232 -8.20 -9.67 -3.70
CA SER A 232 -7.70 -8.35 -3.35
C SER A 232 -8.53 -7.22 -3.96
N VAL A 233 -8.63 -6.13 -3.20
CA VAL A 233 -9.35 -4.90 -3.56
C VAL A 233 -8.53 -3.72 -3.07
N CYS A 234 -8.43 -2.66 -3.87
CA CYS A 234 -7.65 -1.47 -3.54
C CYS A 234 -8.45 -0.19 -3.77
N PHE A 235 -8.59 0.61 -2.71
CA PHE A 235 -9.13 1.97 -2.76
C PHE A 235 -7.97 2.95 -2.94
N VAL A 236 -8.10 3.87 -3.88
CA VAL A 236 -7.06 4.87 -4.20
C VAL A 236 -7.66 6.26 -4.25
N LYS A 237 -6.94 7.23 -3.73
CA LYS A 237 -7.29 8.65 -3.83
C LYS A 237 -6.02 9.49 -3.94
N ASP A 238 -6.05 10.46 -4.85
CA ASP A 238 -4.98 11.46 -5.01
C ASP A 238 -3.57 10.84 -5.10
N GLY A 239 -3.43 9.80 -5.92
CA GLY A 239 -2.14 9.18 -6.21
C GLY A 239 -1.64 8.18 -5.17
N GLN A 240 -2.48 7.73 -4.25
CA GLN A 240 -2.09 6.79 -3.20
C GLN A 240 -3.17 5.77 -2.89
N ALA A 241 -2.78 4.52 -2.66
CA ALA A 241 -3.64 3.52 -2.06
C ALA A 241 -3.99 3.96 -0.63
N ILE A 242 -5.27 4.03 -0.32
CA ILE A 242 -5.78 4.42 1.00
C ILE A 242 -6.39 3.25 1.77
N GLY A 243 -6.64 2.13 1.10
CA GLY A 243 -7.07 0.89 1.73
C GLY A 243 -6.84 -0.30 0.80
N VAL A 244 -6.05 -1.26 1.25
CA VAL A 244 -5.77 -2.51 0.54
C VAL A 244 -6.34 -3.67 1.36
N GLY A 245 -7.22 -4.44 0.75
CA GLY A 245 -7.67 -5.74 1.24
C GLY A 245 -6.95 -6.85 0.50
N ALA A 246 -6.37 -7.79 1.23
CA ALA A 246 -5.53 -8.84 0.68
C ALA A 246 -5.89 -10.21 1.27
N GLY A 247 -5.76 -11.28 0.47
CA GLY A 247 -5.80 -12.66 0.93
C GLY A 247 -7.15 -13.11 1.50
N GLN A 248 -8.25 -12.47 1.11
CA GLN A 248 -9.59 -12.80 1.61
C GLN A 248 -10.26 -13.85 0.73
N GLN A 249 -10.91 -14.85 1.34
CA GLN A 249 -11.65 -15.88 0.62
C GLN A 249 -12.97 -15.36 0.04
N SER A 250 -13.57 -14.35 0.67
CA SER A 250 -14.80 -13.70 0.22
C SER A 250 -14.52 -12.32 -0.35
N ARG A 251 -15.05 -12.04 -1.57
CA ARG A 251 -14.91 -10.74 -2.22
C ARG A 251 -15.48 -9.61 -1.36
N VAL A 252 -16.68 -9.78 -0.81
CA VAL A 252 -17.30 -8.73 0.01
C VAL A 252 -16.54 -8.48 1.31
N HIS A 253 -15.97 -9.52 1.93
CA HIS A 253 -15.11 -9.34 3.11
C HIS A 253 -13.85 -8.54 2.76
N CYS A 254 -13.28 -8.81 1.58
CA CYS A 254 -12.14 -8.06 1.07
C CYS A 254 -12.48 -6.58 0.87
N THR A 255 -13.62 -6.29 0.23
CA THR A 255 -14.10 -4.92 0.02
C THR A 255 -14.39 -4.19 1.34
N ARG A 256 -14.96 -4.89 2.31
CA ARG A 256 -15.19 -4.34 3.67
C ARG A 256 -13.89 -3.99 4.37
N LEU A 257 -12.90 -4.90 4.34
CA LEU A 257 -11.60 -4.67 4.96
C LEU A 257 -10.87 -3.49 4.32
N ALA A 258 -10.78 -3.46 2.99
CA ALA A 258 -10.15 -2.37 2.27
C ALA A 258 -10.87 -1.03 2.52
N GLY A 259 -12.20 -1.04 2.49
CA GLY A 259 -13.01 0.14 2.75
C GLY A 259 -12.87 0.65 4.19
N GLN A 260 -12.75 -0.22 5.18
CA GLN A 260 -12.49 0.18 6.57
C GLN A 260 -11.14 0.88 6.71
N LYS A 261 -10.11 0.39 6.04
CA LYS A 261 -8.80 1.05 6.01
C LYS A 261 -8.86 2.43 5.35
N ALA A 262 -9.59 2.55 4.24
CA ALA A 262 -9.83 3.82 3.57
C ALA A 262 -10.59 4.81 4.47
N ASP A 263 -11.62 4.33 5.19
CA ASP A 263 -12.36 5.13 6.16
C ASP A 263 -11.44 5.62 7.29
N ASN A 264 -10.59 4.76 7.84
CA ASN A 264 -9.64 5.11 8.89
C ASN A 264 -8.66 6.18 8.42
N TRP A 265 -8.15 6.09 7.17
CA TRP A 265 -7.29 7.11 6.59
C TRP A 265 -7.99 8.48 6.55
N PHE A 266 -9.26 8.53 6.17
CA PHE A 266 -10.01 9.79 6.11
C PHE A 266 -10.43 10.30 7.50
N LEU A 267 -10.80 9.41 8.43
CA LEU A 267 -11.11 9.77 9.81
C LEU A 267 -9.92 10.41 10.54
N ARG A 268 -8.70 9.98 10.24
CA ARG A 268 -7.47 10.58 10.80
C ARG A 268 -7.31 12.06 10.41
N GLN A 269 -7.96 12.53 9.37
CA GLN A 269 -7.94 13.91 8.89
C GLN A 269 -9.01 14.79 9.54
N CYS A 270 -9.93 14.21 10.31
CA CYS A 270 -10.97 14.96 11.00
C CYS A 270 -10.35 15.89 12.07
N PRO A 271 -10.79 17.16 12.17
CA PRO A 271 -10.29 18.07 13.20
C PRO A 271 -10.33 17.46 14.61
N LYS A 272 -11.37 16.72 14.96
CA LYS A 272 -11.48 16.04 16.25
C LYS A 272 -10.32 15.07 16.53
N VAL A 273 -9.74 14.47 15.51
CA VAL A 273 -8.58 13.57 15.60
C VAL A 273 -7.28 14.36 15.57
N LEU A 274 -7.19 15.37 14.68
CA LEU A 274 -5.99 16.23 14.58
C LEU A 274 -5.72 17.04 15.87
N ASP A 275 -6.77 17.37 16.61
CA ASP A 275 -6.70 18.17 17.84
C ASP A 275 -6.42 17.32 19.10
N LEU A 276 -6.24 16.02 18.98
CA LEU A 276 -5.88 15.15 20.10
C LEU A 276 -4.56 15.59 20.74
N GLN A 277 -4.60 15.84 22.06
CA GLN A 277 -3.46 16.31 22.81
C GLN A 277 -2.76 15.14 23.52
N PHE A 278 -1.63 14.72 23.00
CA PHE A 278 -0.84 13.62 23.56
C PHE A 278 0.09 14.10 24.67
N VAL A 279 0.39 13.23 25.63
CA VAL A 279 1.40 13.48 26.66
C VAL A 279 2.77 13.69 26.03
N ASP A 280 3.63 14.47 26.71
CA ASP A 280 4.97 14.75 26.22
C ASP A 280 5.82 13.48 26.18
N GLY A 281 6.63 13.34 25.13
CA GLY A 281 7.53 12.20 24.95
C GLY A 281 6.87 10.90 24.47
N ILE A 282 5.57 10.88 24.19
CA ILE A 282 4.93 9.71 23.58
C ILE A 282 5.54 9.40 22.21
N ARG A 283 5.85 8.13 21.94
CA ARG A 283 6.44 7.72 20.67
C ARG A 283 5.41 7.76 19.53
N ARG A 284 5.87 7.93 18.29
CA ARG A 284 5.00 7.93 17.11
C ARG A 284 4.13 6.68 16.99
N ALA A 285 4.73 5.51 17.18
CA ALA A 285 3.99 4.24 17.12
C ALA A 285 2.86 4.17 18.15
N ASP A 286 3.10 4.69 19.37
CA ASP A 286 2.08 4.72 20.42
C ASP A 286 0.97 5.72 20.09
N ARG A 287 1.29 6.87 19.45
CA ARG A 287 0.29 7.81 18.92
C ARG A 287 -0.55 7.17 17.82
N ASP A 288 0.10 6.53 16.86
CA ASP A 288 -0.60 5.85 15.75
C ASP A 288 -1.56 4.79 16.29
N ASN A 289 -1.13 3.97 17.26
CA ASN A 289 -1.97 2.98 17.90
C ASN A 289 -3.13 3.63 18.67
N ALA A 290 -2.87 4.68 19.44
CA ALA A 290 -3.91 5.38 20.19
C ALA A 290 -4.97 6.01 19.26
N ILE A 291 -4.55 6.58 18.13
CA ILE A 291 -5.47 7.13 17.14
C ILE A 291 -6.31 6.00 16.51
N ASP A 292 -5.67 4.90 16.12
CA ASP A 292 -6.37 3.76 15.52
C ASP A 292 -7.46 3.21 16.43
N VAL A 293 -7.14 3.01 17.72
CA VAL A 293 -8.12 2.57 18.74
C VAL A 293 -9.20 3.63 18.96
N TYR A 294 -8.82 4.92 19.06
CA TYR A 294 -9.77 6.02 19.30
C TYR A 294 -10.81 6.16 18.19
N ILE A 295 -10.43 6.01 16.93
CA ILE A 295 -11.34 6.06 15.79
C ILE A 295 -12.10 4.75 15.58
N GLY A 296 -11.65 3.66 16.21
CA GLY A 296 -12.26 2.33 16.11
C GLY A 296 -13.49 2.15 17.01
N GLU A 297 -13.96 0.91 17.10
CA GLU A 297 -15.11 0.55 17.97
C GLU A 297 -14.66 0.30 19.42
N GLU A 298 -13.38 -0.08 19.63
CA GLU A 298 -12.80 -0.37 20.95
C GLU A 298 -12.19 0.88 21.63
N TYR A 299 -12.74 2.05 21.33
CA TYR A 299 -12.20 3.35 21.79
C TYR A 299 -12.09 3.46 23.34
N MET A 300 -12.87 2.69 24.09
CA MET A 300 -12.78 2.68 25.55
C MET A 300 -11.43 2.14 26.05
N ASP A 301 -10.69 1.36 25.25
CA ASP A 301 -9.36 0.88 25.64
C ASP A 301 -8.37 2.04 25.85
N VAL A 302 -8.60 3.17 25.20
CA VAL A 302 -7.78 4.38 25.35
C VAL A 302 -8.49 5.53 26.07
N LEU A 303 -9.80 5.46 26.30
CA LEU A 303 -10.60 6.49 26.97
C LEU A 303 -11.03 6.14 28.39
N ALA A 304 -10.88 4.88 28.83
CA ALA A 304 -11.21 4.48 30.18
C ALA A 304 -10.33 5.20 31.20
N ASP A 305 -10.87 5.43 32.40
CA ASP A 305 -10.12 6.02 33.51
C ASP A 305 -8.92 5.12 33.89
N GLY A 306 -7.75 5.72 34.07
CA GLY A 306 -6.48 5.01 34.25
C GLY A 306 -5.76 4.62 32.96
N ALA A 307 -6.42 4.69 31.80
CA ALA A 307 -5.82 4.47 30.49
C ALA A 307 -5.53 5.79 29.77
N TRP A 308 -6.52 6.69 29.70
CA TRP A 308 -6.38 7.93 28.94
C TRP A 308 -5.26 8.85 29.47
N GLU A 309 -5.04 8.89 30.77
CA GLU A 309 -4.02 9.75 31.41
C GLU A 309 -2.59 9.40 30.98
N LYS A 310 -2.37 8.17 30.53
CA LYS A 310 -1.08 7.71 30.03
C LYS A 310 -0.80 8.14 28.58
N ILE A 311 -1.84 8.55 27.87
CA ILE A 311 -1.82 8.79 26.42
C ILE A 311 -2.07 10.27 26.11
N PHE A 312 -3.09 10.86 26.76
CA PHE A 312 -3.58 12.20 26.46
C PHE A 312 -3.37 13.17 27.63
N LYS A 313 -3.11 14.44 27.31
CA LYS A 313 -3.06 15.55 28.30
C LYS A 313 -4.46 15.91 28.81
N VAL A 314 -5.45 15.77 27.94
CA VAL A 314 -6.86 16.03 28.21
C VAL A 314 -7.67 14.85 27.69
N LYS A 315 -8.61 14.35 28.49
CA LYS A 315 -9.46 13.23 28.10
C LYS A 315 -10.27 13.61 26.85
N PRO A 316 -10.07 12.92 25.72
CA PRO A 316 -10.86 13.19 24.53
C PRO A 316 -12.33 12.81 24.71
N GLU A 317 -13.22 13.54 24.05
CA GLU A 317 -14.60 13.11 23.92
C GLU A 317 -14.69 11.93 22.95
N VAL A 318 -15.68 11.06 23.15
CA VAL A 318 -15.96 9.94 22.25
C VAL A 318 -16.22 10.45 20.84
N PHE A 319 -15.58 9.84 19.85
CA PHE A 319 -15.87 10.07 18.45
C PHE A 319 -17.02 9.17 18.04
N THR A 320 -18.25 9.72 18.05
CA THR A 320 -19.47 8.93 17.88
C THR A 320 -19.63 8.41 16.44
N ARG A 321 -20.47 7.39 16.26
CA ARG A 321 -20.77 6.84 14.91
C ARG A 321 -21.38 7.89 13.99
N GLU A 322 -22.23 8.74 14.51
CA GLU A 322 -22.87 9.83 13.78
C GLU A 322 -21.85 10.85 13.31
N GLU A 323 -20.93 11.27 14.16
CA GLU A 323 -19.85 12.18 13.82
C GLU A 323 -18.90 11.56 12.77
N LYS A 324 -18.52 10.29 12.94
CA LYS A 324 -17.71 9.56 11.95
C LYS A 324 -18.42 9.51 10.60
N ARG A 325 -19.72 9.16 10.58
CA ARG A 325 -20.48 9.09 9.32
C ARG A 325 -20.58 10.45 8.65
N ALA A 326 -20.84 11.50 9.39
CA ALA A 326 -20.93 12.87 8.87
C ALA A 326 -19.59 13.33 8.25
N TRP A 327 -18.45 12.92 8.82
CA TRP A 327 -17.14 13.18 8.25
C TRP A 327 -16.89 12.35 6.99
N LEU A 328 -17.16 11.04 7.03
CA LEU A 328 -16.95 10.11 5.92
C LEU A 328 -17.83 10.46 4.69
N ASP A 329 -19.01 11.03 4.90
CA ASP A 329 -19.89 11.48 3.80
C ASP A 329 -19.30 12.62 2.98
N GLN A 330 -18.26 13.29 3.47
CA GLN A 330 -17.51 14.32 2.75
C GLN A 330 -16.42 13.75 1.82
N MET A 331 -16.06 12.49 1.99
CA MET A 331 -15.05 11.84 1.15
C MET A 331 -15.61 11.59 -0.26
N LYS A 332 -14.92 12.09 -1.28
CA LYS A 332 -15.32 12.07 -2.69
C LYS A 332 -14.13 11.71 -3.59
N GLY A 333 -14.43 11.33 -4.82
CA GLY A 333 -13.42 11.10 -5.84
C GLY A 333 -12.51 9.89 -5.57
N VAL A 334 -12.97 8.95 -4.76
CA VAL A 334 -12.23 7.71 -4.49
C VAL A 334 -12.38 6.75 -5.65
N THR A 335 -11.31 6.06 -6.01
CA THR A 335 -11.32 4.99 -7.01
C THR A 335 -11.21 3.64 -6.33
N LEU A 336 -11.76 2.61 -6.99
CA LEU A 336 -11.74 1.22 -6.52
C LEU A 336 -11.30 0.30 -7.66
N GLY A 337 -10.23 -0.48 -7.42
CA GLY A 337 -9.82 -1.59 -8.26
C GLY A 337 -10.14 -2.92 -7.59
N SER A 338 -10.50 -3.92 -8.40
CA SER A 338 -10.69 -5.31 -7.95
C SER A 338 -9.92 -6.26 -8.86
N ASP A 339 -9.26 -7.25 -8.27
CA ASP A 339 -8.47 -8.25 -9.02
C ASP A 339 -9.35 -9.28 -9.77
N ALA A 340 -10.64 -9.34 -9.47
CA ALA A 340 -11.64 -10.14 -10.18
C ALA A 340 -13.01 -9.45 -10.13
N PHE A 341 -14.01 -10.03 -10.81
CA PHE A 341 -15.37 -9.48 -10.87
C PHE A 341 -16.03 -9.41 -9.48
N PHE A 342 -16.96 -8.49 -9.31
CA PHE A 342 -17.84 -8.44 -8.17
C PHE A 342 -19.00 -9.42 -8.34
N PRO A 343 -19.18 -10.40 -7.45
CA PRO A 343 -20.27 -11.37 -7.60
C PRO A 343 -21.64 -10.80 -7.23
N PHE A 344 -21.67 -9.72 -6.43
CA PHE A 344 -22.90 -9.09 -5.94
C PHE A 344 -22.73 -7.58 -5.78
N SER A 345 -23.84 -6.85 -5.83
CA SER A 345 -23.90 -5.40 -5.69
C SER A 345 -23.58 -4.89 -4.28
N ASP A 346 -23.54 -5.73 -3.25
CA ASP A 346 -23.16 -5.35 -1.89
C ASP A 346 -21.71 -4.79 -1.81
N ASN A 347 -20.84 -5.19 -2.73
CA ASN A 347 -19.51 -4.60 -2.89
C ASN A 347 -19.60 -3.12 -3.29
N ILE A 348 -20.52 -2.78 -4.19
CA ILE A 348 -20.74 -1.39 -4.64
C ILE A 348 -21.38 -0.55 -3.53
N GLU A 349 -22.37 -1.11 -2.82
CA GLU A 349 -22.97 -0.47 -1.65
C GLU A 349 -21.91 -0.15 -0.57
N ARG A 350 -20.96 -1.07 -0.35
CA ARG A 350 -19.85 -0.83 0.58
C ARG A 350 -18.91 0.26 0.07
N ALA A 351 -18.55 0.21 -1.21
CA ALA A 351 -17.67 1.18 -1.85
C ALA A 351 -18.23 2.60 -1.80
N HIS A 352 -19.54 2.75 -2.05
CA HIS A 352 -20.23 4.04 -1.97
C HIS A 352 -20.04 4.73 -0.61
N LYS A 353 -20.08 3.98 0.48
CA LYS A 353 -19.92 4.51 1.85
C LYS A 353 -18.52 5.08 2.11
N SER A 354 -17.54 4.78 1.28
CA SER A 354 -16.16 5.28 1.34
C SER A 354 -15.85 6.26 0.18
N GLY A 355 -16.86 6.89 -0.39
CA GLY A 355 -16.70 7.96 -1.39
C GLY A 355 -16.25 7.51 -2.77
N VAL A 356 -16.40 6.24 -3.11
CA VAL A 356 -16.03 5.71 -4.43
C VAL A 356 -16.95 6.28 -5.51
N GLU A 357 -16.34 6.78 -6.57
CA GLU A 357 -17.02 7.32 -7.76
C GLU A 357 -16.56 6.62 -9.05
N TYR A 358 -15.40 5.95 -9.03
CA TYR A 358 -14.79 5.32 -10.19
C TYR A 358 -14.32 3.91 -9.85
N ILE A 359 -14.63 2.93 -10.71
CA ILE A 359 -14.33 1.52 -10.48
C ILE A 359 -13.70 0.90 -11.71
N ALA A 360 -12.73 0.00 -11.51
CA ALA A 360 -12.19 -0.88 -12.54
C ALA A 360 -12.17 -2.33 -12.02
N GLU A 361 -12.75 -3.24 -12.78
CA GLU A 361 -12.79 -4.67 -12.50
C GLU A 361 -12.96 -5.47 -13.82
N PRO A 362 -12.68 -6.78 -13.84
CA PRO A 362 -12.67 -7.53 -15.11
C PRO A 362 -14.02 -7.65 -15.81
N GLY A 363 -15.14 -7.68 -15.09
CA GLY A 363 -16.42 -8.15 -15.61
C GLY A 363 -16.46 -9.68 -15.75
N GLY A 364 -17.54 -10.20 -16.29
CA GLY A 364 -17.75 -11.63 -16.55
C GLY A 364 -18.51 -12.39 -15.46
N SER A 365 -19.11 -11.69 -14.52
CA SER A 365 -20.06 -12.27 -13.56
C SER A 365 -21.43 -12.46 -14.19
N VAL A 366 -22.15 -13.50 -13.82
CA VAL A 366 -23.57 -13.66 -14.16
C VAL A 366 -24.48 -12.58 -13.54
N ARG A 367 -23.92 -11.75 -12.65
CA ARG A 367 -24.60 -10.65 -11.96
C ARG A 367 -24.08 -9.27 -12.36
N ASP A 368 -23.34 -9.17 -13.48
CA ASP A 368 -22.79 -7.90 -13.95
C ASP A 368 -23.88 -6.82 -14.12
N ASP A 369 -25.07 -7.21 -14.61
CA ASP A 369 -26.22 -6.33 -14.74
C ASP A 369 -26.62 -5.67 -13.40
N ALA A 370 -26.74 -6.45 -12.33
CA ALA A 370 -27.09 -5.95 -11.00
C ALA A 370 -25.98 -5.07 -10.40
N VAL A 371 -24.71 -5.38 -10.70
CA VAL A 371 -23.56 -4.58 -10.25
C VAL A 371 -23.54 -3.23 -10.99
N ILE A 372 -23.75 -3.23 -12.31
CA ILE A 372 -23.85 -2.02 -13.14
C ILE A 372 -25.02 -1.14 -12.71
N GLU A 373 -26.20 -1.73 -12.46
CA GLU A 373 -27.38 -1.01 -11.97
C GLU A 373 -27.10 -0.31 -10.63
N CYS A 374 -26.40 -0.98 -9.72
CA CYS A 374 -26.00 -0.40 -8.44
C CYS A 374 -25.02 0.78 -8.63
N CYS A 375 -24.07 0.67 -9.55
CA CYS A 375 -23.19 1.78 -9.91
C CYS A 375 -23.98 2.96 -10.48
N ASN A 376 -24.93 2.71 -11.36
CA ASN A 376 -25.79 3.76 -11.95
C ASN A 376 -26.62 4.47 -10.89
N LYS A 377 -27.15 3.74 -9.90
CA LYS A 377 -27.86 4.32 -8.73
C LYS A 377 -27.07 5.43 -8.04
N TYR A 378 -25.76 5.28 -7.97
CA TYR A 378 -24.84 6.23 -7.33
C TYR A 378 -24.06 7.11 -8.31
N ASN A 379 -24.43 7.11 -9.59
CA ASN A 379 -23.77 7.84 -10.67
C ASN A 379 -22.25 7.54 -10.77
N MET A 380 -21.83 6.34 -10.42
CA MET A 380 -20.45 5.89 -10.57
C MET A 380 -20.13 5.57 -12.03
N ALA A 381 -18.86 5.76 -12.43
CA ALA A 381 -18.34 5.26 -13.69
C ALA A 381 -17.53 3.98 -13.44
N MET A 382 -17.88 2.90 -14.13
CA MET A 382 -17.17 1.61 -14.01
C MET A 382 -16.66 1.15 -15.37
N ALA A 383 -15.37 0.80 -15.42
CA ALA A 383 -14.74 0.18 -16.57
C ALA A 383 -14.56 -1.33 -16.34
N PHE A 384 -14.90 -2.12 -17.35
CA PHE A 384 -14.55 -3.54 -17.41
C PHE A 384 -13.22 -3.71 -18.15
N THR A 385 -12.20 -4.18 -17.40
CA THR A 385 -10.85 -4.37 -17.94
C THR A 385 -10.72 -5.64 -18.79
N GLY A 386 -11.60 -6.62 -18.60
CA GLY A 386 -11.52 -7.92 -19.25
C GLY A 386 -10.37 -8.81 -18.77
N ILE A 387 -9.59 -8.37 -17.80
CA ILE A 387 -8.44 -9.11 -17.26
C ILE A 387 -8.57 -9.37 -15.77
N ARG A 388 -8.26 -10.60 -15.36
CA ARG A 388 -8.14 -10.99 -13.95
C ARG A 388 -6.70 -10.83 -13.49
N LEU A 389 -6.52 -10.28 -12.28
CA LEU A 389 -5.21 -9.96 -11.70
C LEU A 389 -4.88 -10.84 -10.48
N PHE A 390 -5.29 -12.09 -10.48
CA PHE A 390 -4.98 -12.99 -9.36
C PHE A 390 -3.48 -13.13 -9.13
N HIS A 391 -3.11 -13.09 -7.87
CA HIS A 391 -1.75 -13.27 -7.38
C HIS A 391 -1.76 -14.28 -6.23
N HIS A 392 -1.01 -15.36 -6.38
CA HIS A 392 -0.93 -16.45 -5.41
C HIS A 392 0.50 -16.89 -5.11
#